data_553315e4a6fc47e790e95d472a54e66b
#
_entry.id   553315e4a6fc47e790e95d472a54e66b
#
_cell.length_a   1.000
_cell.length_b   1.000
_cell.length_c   1.000
_cell.angle_alpha   90.00
_cell.angle_beta   90.00
_cell.angle_gamma   90.00
#
_symmetry.space_group_name_H-M   'P 1'
#
loop_
_entity.id
_entity.type
_entity.pdbx_description
1 polymer ?
#
loop_
_entity_poly.entity_id
_entity_poly.type
_entity_poly.pdbx_seq_one_letter_code
_entity_poly.pdbx_strand_id
1 'polypeptide(L)'
;ADLATACHKQGISLHLYYSHLDWHRLDYPLGRTGLKLGRPTDKQNYDEYFKFMNRQLTELLTNYGPVDCIWFDGWWDHDSDAKPFDWRLDEQYRLIHQLQPQCLVANNHHQSPYAGEDIQIFERDVPGENKAGLSGQEVSQLPLETCQTMNDTWGYNITDKNYKSADEIVRLLVSTAG
;
A
#
# COMPACT_ATOMS: atom_id res chain seq x y z
N ALA A 1 -14.82 7.96 10.95
CA ALA A 1 -15.84 7.45 11.90
C ALA A 1 -17.05 6.85 11.16
N ASP A 2 -17.78 7.64 10.38
CA ASP A 2 -19.07 7.19 9.80
C ASP A 2 -18.90 6.01 8.84
N LEU A 3 -17.86 6.02 7.99
CA LEU A 3 -17.55 4.90 7.09
C LEU A 3 -17.25 3.61 7.88
N ALA A 4 -16.40 3.68 8.89
CA ALA A 4 -16.07 2.52 9.71
C ALA A 4 -17.32 1.96 10.41
N THR A 5 -18.12 2.84 11.00
CA THR A 5 -19.41 2.47 11.61
C THR A 5 -20.34 1.79 10.60
N ALA A 6 -20.43 2.30 9.38
CA ALA A 6 -21.26 1.73 8.34
C ALA A 6 -20.76 0.34 7.89
N CYS A 7 -19.44 0.17 7.70
CA CYS A 7 -18.83 -1.12 7.36
C CYS A 7 -19.13 -2.16 8.44
N HIS A 8 -18.84 -1.84 9.71
CA HIS A 8 -19.06 -2.76 10.82
C HIS A 8 -20.55 -3.15 10.96
N LYS A 9 -21.46 -2.18 10.79
CA LYS A 9 -22.91 -2.45 10.81
C LYS A 9 -23.37 -3.40 9.72
N GLN A 10 -22.71 -3.39 8.58
CA GLN A 10 -23.02 -4.24 7.42
C GLN A 10 -22.20 -5.54 7.37
N GLY A 11 -21.31 -5.78 8.33
CA GLY A 11 -20.41 -6.93 8.33
C GLY A 11 -19.37 -6.88 7.20
N ILE A 12 -19.01 -5.68 6.76
CA ILE A 12 -17.98 -5.46 5.73
C ILE A 12 -16.65 -5.23 6.43
N SER A 13 -15.62 -6.01 6.06
CA SER A 13 -14.25 -5.86 6.55
C SER A 13 -13.67 -4.50 6.17
N LEU A 14 -13.05 -3.84 7.12
CA LEU A 14 -12.47 -2.51 6.94
C LEU A 14 -10.97 -2.63 6.62
N HIS A 15 -10.60 -2.45 5.35
CA HIS A 15 -9.22 -2.35 4.92
C HIS A 15 -8.86 -0.90 4.65
N LEU A 16 -7.77 -0.41 5.22
CA LEU A 16 -7.33 0.97 5.09
C LEU A 16 -6.06 1.06 4.26
N TYR A 17 -6.15 1.76 3.12
CA TYR A 17 -4.96 2.16 2.35
C TYR A 17 -4.18 3.23 3.12
N TYR A 18 -2.89 3.00 3.30
CA TYR A 18 -1.99 3.94 3.97
C TYR A 18 -0.72 4.15 3.14
N SER A 19 -0.56 5.35 2.60
CA SER A 19 0.65 5.70 1.86
C SER A 19 1.80 6.05 2.82
N HIS A 20 2.98 5.45 2.60
CA HIS A 20 4.22 5.89 3.23
C HIS A 20 4.70 7.25 2.70
N LEU A 21 4.13 7.71 1.59
CA LEU A 21 4.49 8.98 0.96
C LEU A 21 3.55 10.09 1.41
N ASP A 22 4.11 11.20 1.84
CA ASP A 22 3.39 12.45 1.97
C ASP A 22 4.24 13.60 1.44
N TRP A 23 4.11 13.87 0.16
CA TRP A 23 4.84 14.94 -0.49
C TRP A 23 4.40 16.34 -0.05
N HIS A 24 3.32 16.47 0.72
CA HIS A 24 2.90 17.74 1.31
C HIS A 24 3.71 18.08 2.57
N ARG A 25 4.10 17.09 3.35
CA ARG A 25 4.86 17.29 4.58
C ARG A 25 6.32 17.67 4.26
N LEU A 26 6.83 18.65 5.00
CA LEU A 26 8.18 19.16 4.80
C LEU A 26 9.26 18.23 5.40
N ASP A 27 8.90 17.45 6.39
CA ASP A 27 9.80 16.49 7.06
C ASP A 27 9.89 15.14 6.32
N TYR A 28 8.99 14.85 5.34
CA TYR A 28 9.15 13.67 4.50
C TYR A 28 10.40 13.78 3.61
N PRO A 29 11.34 12.81 3.66
CA PRO A 29 12.46 12.77 2.75
C PRO A 29 11.98 12.44 1.34
N LEU A 30 12.15 13.37 0.41
CA LEU A 30 11.69 13.22 -0.96
C LEU A 30 12.57 12.24 -1.73
N GLY A 31 12.00 11.19 -2.28
CA GLY A 31 12.64 10.26 -3.19
C GLY A 31 12.52 10.69 -4.66
N ARG A 32 12.75 9.75 -5.58
CA ARG A 32 12.87 9.99 -7.04
C ARG A 32 11.72 10.78 -7.67
N THR A 33 10.50 10.59 -7.19
CA THR A 33 9.31 11.30 -7.71
C THR A 33 9.07 12.59 -6.95
N GLY A 34 9.18 12.55 -5.62
CA GLY A 34 8.99 13.71 -4.76
C GLY A 34 9.97 14.84 -5.08
N LEU A 35 11.23 14.53 -5.40
CA LEU A 35 12.25 15.52 -5.81
C LEU A 35 11.85 16.31 -7.06
N LYS A 36 11.08 15.72 -7.98
CA LYS A 36 10.60 16.39 -9.20
C LYS A 36 9.59 17.51 -8.92
N LEU A 37 9.04 17.56 -7.71
CA LEU A 37 8.09 18.61 -7.30
C LEU A 37 8.77 19.96 -7.00
N GLY A 38 10.10 20.01 -6.96
CA GLY A 38 10.88 21.23 -6.72
C GLY A 38 10.68 21.83 -5.32
N ARG A 39 10.32 21.00 -4.33
CA ARG A 39 10.10 21.44 -2.95
C ARG A 39 11.42 21.60 -2.18
N PRO A 40 11.49 22.48 -1.17
CA PRO A 40 12.63 22.58 -0.28
C PRO A 40 12.92 21.24 0.43
N THR A 41 14.21 20.91 0.58
CA THR A 41 14.68 19.68 1.23
C THR A 41 15.42 19.93 2.56
N ASP A 42 15.52 21.18 2.96
CA ASP A 42 16.25 21.63 4.16
C ASP A 42 15.57 21.23 5.48
N LYS A 43 14.29 20.84 5.43
CA LYS A 43 13.48 20.42 6.59
C LYS A 43 13.19 18.93 6.64
N GLN A 44 13.75 18.15 5.72
CA GLN A 44 13.57 16.71 5.73
C GLN A 44 14.12 16.09 7.00
N ASN A 45 13.29 15.27 7.66
CA ASN A 45 13.62 14.57 8.89
C ASN A 45 12.76 13.31 9.01
N TYR A 46 13.33 12.17 8.65
CA TYR A 46 12.57 10.93 8.64
C TYR A 46 12.11 10.49 10.04
N ASP A 47 12.88 10.76 11.08
CA ASP A 47 12.47 10.41 12.44
C ASP A 47 11.20 11.15 12.88
N GLU A 48 11.07 12.44 12.54
CA GLU A 48 9.86 13.20 12.84
C GLU A 48 8.69 12.75 11.96
N TYR A 49 8.95 12.48 10.68
CA TYR A 49 7.95 11.94 9.77
C TYR A 49 7.49 10.54 10.22
N PHE A 50 8.40 9.66 10.62
CA PHE A 50 8.08 8.34 11.13
C PHE A 50 7.22 8.38 12.39
N LYS A 51 7.54 9.26 13.34
CA LYS A 51 6.69 9.52 14.51
C LYS A 51 5.30 10.00 14.13
N PHE A 52 5.20 10.83 13.10
CA PHE A 52 3.90 11.31 12.59
C PHE A 52 3.09 10.15 12.02
N MET A 53 3.67 9.30 11.15
CA MET A 53 2.99 8.11 10.62
C MET A 53 2.48 7.20 11.74
N ASN A 54 3.32 6.91 12.74
CA ASN A 54 2.96 6.04 13.86
C ASN A 54 1.82 6.63 14.72
N ARG A 55 1.74 7.96 14.86
CA ARG A 55 0.58 8.60 15.50
C ARG A 55 -0.70 8.43 14.68
N GLN A 56 -0.62 8.56 13.36
CA GLN A 56 -1.77 8.31 12.47
C GLN A 56 -2.22 6.85 12.51
N LEU A 57 -1.30 5.89 12.44
CA LEU A 57 -1.62 4.47 12.56
C LEU A 57 -2.27 4.16 13.91
N THR A 58 -1.73 4.74 15.00
CA THR A 58 -2.34 4.62 16.34
C THR A 58 -3.76 5.17 16.35
N GLU A 59 -3.99 6.35 15.78
CA GLU A 59 -5.34 6.93 15.68
C GLU A 59 -6.29 6.01 14.90
N LEU A 60 -5.86 5.53 13.72
CA LEU A 60 -6.67 4.64 12.88
C LEU A 60 -7.05 3.34 13.59
N LEU A 61 -6.11 2.77 14.35
CA LEU A 61 -6.28 1.48 15.02
C LEU A 61 -6.92 1.58 16.41
N THR A 62 -7.14 2.78 16.96
CA THR A 62 -7.74 2.96 18.30
C THR A 62 -9.09 3.68 18.32
N ASN A 63 -9.38 4.50 17.30
CA ASN A 63 -10.52 5.40 17.34
C ASN A 63 -11.72 4.96 16.48
N TYR A 64 -11.56 3.95 15.63
CA TYR A 64 -12.57 3.61 14.61
C TYR A 64 -13.09 2.16 14.71
N GLY A 65 -12.81 1.46 15.81
CA GLY A 65 -13.17 0.07 16.00
C GLY A 65 -12.22 -0.90 15.28
N PRO A 66 -12.65 -2.14 15.03
CA PRO A 66 -11.82 -3.13 14.35
C PRO A 66 -11.41 -2.66 12.94
N VAL A 67 -10.13 -2.80 12.65
CA VAL A 67 -9.55 -2.63 11.30
C VAL A 67 -9.01 -3.99 10.89
N ASP A 68 -9.46 -4.49 9.75
CA ASP A 68 -9.12 -5.85 9.33
C ASP A 68 -7.80 -5.90 8.58
N CYS A 69 -7.39 -4.79 7.92
CA CYS A 69 -6.11 -4.71 7.22
C CYS A 69 -5.61 -3.27 7.11
N ILE A 70 -4.30 -3.08 7.27
CA ILE A 70 -3.59 -1.89 6.78
C ILE A 70 -2.85 -2.27 5.49
N TRP A 71 -3.19 -1.60 4.41
CA TRP A 71 -2.64 -1.78 3.08
C TRP A 71 -1.66 -0.65 2.77
N PHE A 72 -0.36 -0.92 2.85
CA PHE A 72 0.70 0.06 2.62
C PHE A 72 1.08 0.21 1.15
N ASP A 73 1.50 1.42 0.80
CA ASP A 73 2.06 1.76 -0.50
C ASP A 73 3.13 2.86 -0.37
N GLY A 74 3.87 3.10 -1.45
CA GLY A 74 4.80 4.23 -1.53
C GLY A 74 6.28 3.87 -1.39
N TRP A 75 6.60 2.62 -1.14
CA TRP A 75 7.98 2.14 -1.03
C TRP A 75 8.84 2.53 -2.27
N TRP A 76 8.23 2.56 -3.43
CA TRP A 76 8.85 2.83 -4.73
C TRP A 76 9.47 4.23 -4.88
N ASP A 77 9.15 5.21 -4.04
CA ASP A 77 9.76 6.55 -4.14
C ASP A 77 11.27 6.53 -3.84
N HIS A 78 11.72 5.53 -3.07
CA HIS A 78 13.11 5.31 -2.67
C HIS A 78 13.73 4.02 -3.23
N ASP A 79 13.09 3.34 -4.17
CA ASP A 79 13.55 2.06 -4.74
C ASP A 79 14.84 2.18 -5.58
N SER A 80 15.18 3.38 -6.03
CA SER A 80 16.36 3.70 -6.82
C SER A 80 17.43 4.48 -6.07
N ASP A 81 17.31 4.62 -4.77
CA ASP A 81 18.31 5.31 -3.94
C ASP A 81 19.65 4.56 -3.96
N ALA A 82 20.75 5.29 -3.96
CA ALA A 82 22.10 4.70 -3.94
C ALA A 82 22.37 3.81 -2.73
N LYS A 83 21.64 4.01 -1.66
CA LYS A 83 21.59 3.14 -0.47
C LYS A 83 20.14 2.80 -0.19
N PRO A 84 19.84 1.54 0.20
CA PRO A 84 18.50 1.16 0.59
C PRO A 84 17.95 2.12 1.65
N PHE A 85 16.75 2.64 1.41
CA PHE A 85 16.05 3.48 2.38
C PHE A 85 15.47 2.61 3.48
N ASP A 86 15.78 2.94 4.73
CA ASP A 86 15.23 2.21 5.88
C ASP A 86 13.85 2.76 6.24
N TRP A 87 12.81 2.07 5.79
CA TRP A 87 11.42 2.40 6.10
C TRP A 87 11.00 2.05 7.53
N ARG A 88 11.81 1.29 8.28
CA ARG A 88 11.51 0.81 9.63
C ARG A 88 10.17 0.06 9.69
N LEU A 89 9.90 -0.77 8.68
CA LEU A 89 8.63 -1.49 8.52
C LEU A 89 8.36 -2.43 9.71
N ASP A 90 9.38 -3.08 10.24
CA ASP A 90 9.28 -3.97 11.40
C ASP A 90 8.71 -3.27 12.64
N GLU A 91 9.05 -2.00 12.85
CA GLU A 91 8.50 -1.21 13.96
C GLU A 91 7.02 -0.88 13.72
N GLN A 92 6.63 -0.54 12.49
CA GLN A 92 5.23 -0.25 12.14
C GLN A 92 4.36 -1.50 12.20
N TYR A 93 4.82 -2.63 11.66
CA TYR A 93 4.08 -3.91 11.71
C TYR A 93 3.89 -4.38 13.15
N ARG A 94 4.92 -4.24 13.98
CA ARG A 94 4.83 -4.53 15.41
C ARG A 94 3.82 -3.63 16.12
N LEU A 95 3.80 -2.32 15.80
CA LEU A 95 2.83 -1.37 16.35
C LEU A 95 1.39 -1.77 15.98
N ILE A 96 1.14 -2.14 14.72
CA ILE A 96 -0.17 -2.59 14.25
C ILE A 96 -0.65 -3.80 15.04
N HIS A 97 0.17 -4.85 15.11
CA HIS A 97 -0.19 -6.09 15.80
C HIS A 97 -0.26 -5.93 17.34
N GLN A 98 0.44 -4.95 17.92
CA GLN A 98 0.27 -4.61 19.34
C GLN A 98 -1.06 -3.93 19.63
N LEU A 99 -1.54 -3.08 18.71
CA LEU A 99 -2.81 -2.34 18.86
C LEU A 99 -4.01 -3.22 18.48
N GLN A 100 -3.89 -3.97 17.40
CA GLN A 100 -4.91 -4.89 16.91
C GLN A 100 -4.27 -6.19 16.40
N PRO A 101 -4.12 -7.24 17.23
CA PRO A 101 -3.41 -8.48 16.87
C PRO A 101 -3.98 -9.21 15.65
N GLN A 102 -5.24 -9.00 15.31
CA GLN A 102 -5.92 -9.61 14.16
C GLN A 102 -5.86 -8.75 12.89
N CYS A 103 -5.33 -7.51 12.96
CA CYS A 103 -5.21 -6.65 11.81
C CYS A 103 -4.13 -7.20 10.88
N LEU A 104 -4.50 -7.49 9.63
CA LEU A 104 -3.57 -7.96 8.62
C LEU A 104 -2.69 -6.79 8.13
N VAL A 105 -1.48 -7.13 7.71
CA VAL A 105 -0.55 -6.19 7.07
C VAL A 105 -0.29 -6.63 5.64
N ALA A 106 -0.55 -5.74 4.70
CA ALA A 106 -0.22 -5.89 3.29
C ALA A 106 0.61 -4.68 2.84
N ASN A 107 1.62 -4.88 2.00
CA ASN A 107 2.48 -3.78 1.54
C ASN A 107 2.84 -3.96 0.05
N ASN A 108 2.48 -2.95 -0.75
CA ASN A 108 2.74 -2.92 -2.18
C ASN A 108 4.16 -2.42 -2.49
N HIS A 109 5.18 -3.11 -1.98
CA HIS A 109 6.58 -2.73 -2.17
C HIS A 109 7.28 -3.45 -3.34
N HIS A 110 6.58 -4.35 -4.03
CA HIS A 110 7.11 -5.11 -5.19
C HIS A 110 8.32 -5.99 -4.87
N GLN A 111 8.44 -6.44 -3.62
CA GLN A 111 9.50 -7.33 -3.14
C GLN A 111 8.90 -8.62 -2.60
N SER A 112 9.73 -9.61 -2.31
CA SER A 112 9.32 -10.73 -1.48
C SER A 112 8.89 -10.24 -0.09
N PRO A 113 7.88 -10.86 0.54
CA PRO A 113 7.32 -10.37 1.80
C PRO A 113 8.37 -10.24 2.91
N TYR A 114 8.27 -9.16 3.67
CA TYR A 114 9.02 -8.97 4.91
C TYR A 114 8.32 -9.66 6.09
N ALA A 115 9.08 -9.93 7.13
CA ALA A 115 8.53 -10.51 8.36
C ALA A 115 7.44 -9.60 8.97
N GLY A 116 6.26 -10.17 9.23
CA GLY A 116 5.10 -9.46 9.76
C GLY A 116 4.11 -9.01 8.70
N GLU A 117 4.31 -9.34 7.42
CA GLU A 117 3.31 -9.22 6.38
C GLU A 117 2.46 -10.49 6.30
N ASP A 118 1.17 -10.30 6.05
CA ASP A 118 0.15 -11.35 6.02
C ASP A 118 -0.36 -11.63 4.60
N ILE A 119 -0.18 -10.69 3.67
CA ILE A 119 -0.65 -10.75 2.29
C ILE A 119 0.47 -10.24 1.38
N GLN A 120 0.75 -11.01 0.31
CA GLN A 120 1.65 -10.55 -0.75
C GLN A 120 0.87 -9.94 -1.91
N ILE A 121 1.29 -8.75 -2.37
CA ILE A 121 0.62 -7.97 -3.39
C ILE A 121 1.35 -8.07 -4.72
N PHE A 122 0.58 -8.21 -5.82
CA PHE A 122 1.04 -8.14 -7.20
C PHE A 122 0.29 -7.01 -7.93
N GLU A 123 1.00 -5.93 -8.25
CA GLU A 123 0.38 -4.78 -8.89
C GLU A 123 0.27 -4.98 -10.40
N ARG A 124 -0.95 -4.89 -10.93
CA ARG A 124 -1.30 -4.97 -12.36
C ARG A 124 -0.97 -6.30 -13.04
N ASP A 125 -0.50 -7.30 -12.30
CA ASP A 125 -0.19 -8.63 -12.80
C ASP A 125 -0.88 -9.71 -11.97
N VAL A 126 -1.04 -10.89 -12.57
CA VAL A 126 -1.39 -12.11 -11.85
C VAL A 126 -0.12 -12.62 -11.14
N PRO A 127 -0.22 -13.19 -9.93
CA PRO A 127 0.93 -13.76 -9.23
C PRO A 127 1.76 -14.69 -10.13
N GLY A 128 3.08 -14.46 -10.16
CA GLY A 128 4.01 -15.19 -11.03
C GLY A 128 4.16 -14.61 -12.45
N GLU A 129 3.40 -13.61 -12.84
CA GLU A 129 3.59 -12.83 -14.07
C GLU A 129 4.27 -11.48 -13.76
N ASN A 130 4.88 -10.88 -14.77
CA ASN A 130 5.49 -9.54 -14.68
C ASN A 130 5.33 -8.79 -16.01
N LYS A 131 4.12 -8.74 -16.54
CA LYS A 131 3.81 -8.06 -17.80
C LYS A 131 3.80 -6.54 -17.66
N ALA A 132 3.35 -6.06 -16.50
CA ALA A 132 3.36 -4.64 -16.16
C ALA A 132 4.76 -4.15 -15.72
N GLY A 133 5.68 -5.06 -15.42
CA GLY A 133 7.04 -4.73 -14.98
C GLY A 133 7.16 -4.37 -13.49
N LEU A 134 6.10 -4.59 -12.71
CA LEU A 134 6.03 -4.23 -11.28
C LEU A 134 6.01 -5.46 -10.35
N SER A 135 5.87 -6.66 -10.91
CA SER A 135 5.60 -7.89 -10.16
C SER A 135 6.66 -8.97 -10.42
N GLY A 136 7.94 -8.57 -10.40
CA GLY A 136 9.09 -9.46 -10.62
C GLY A 136 9.50 -10.29 -9.39
N GLN A 137 8.86 -10.11 -8.24
CA GLN A 137 9.15 -10.84 -7.01
C GLN A 137 8.67 -12.29 -7.10
N GLU A 138 9.34 -13.17 -6.34
CA GLU A 138 8.93 -14.57 -6.20
C GLU A 138 7.59 -14.68 -5.48
N VAL A 139 6.77 -15.67 -5.88
CA VAL A 139 5.50 -15.99 -5.22
C VAL A 139 5.77 -16.70 -3.90
N SER A 140 5.27 -16.15 -2.81
CA SER A 140 5.41 -16.71 -1.47
C SER A 140 4.30 -17.70 -1.13
N GLN A 141 4.30 -18.20 0.13
CA GLN A 141 3.23 -19.04 0.66
C GLN A 141 2.13 -18.25 1.39
N LEU A 142 2.25 -16.92 1.44
CA LEU A 142 1.20 -16.06 2.00
C LEU A 142 -0.03 -16.03 1.09
N PRO A 143 -1.20 -15.65 1.59
CA PRO A 143 -2.31 -15.24 0.76
C PRO A 143 -1.87 -14.21 -0.27
N LEU A 144 -2.35 -14.34 -1.50
CA LEU A 144 -1.94 -13.49 -2.61
C LEU A 144 -3.07 -12.52 -2.97
N GLU A 145 -2.70 -11.31 -3.30
CA GLU A 145 -3.60 -10.27 -3.78
C GLU A 145 -3.09 -9.67 -5.09
N THR A 146 -3.98 -9.36 -6.03
CA THR A 146 -3.65 -8.50 -7.16
C THR A 146 -4.52 -7.26 -7.16
N CYS A 147 -3.93 -6.09 -7.37
CA CYS A 147 -4.65 -4.84 -7.57
C CYS A 147 -4.61 -4.42 -9.04
N GLN A 148 -5.77 -4.03 -9.58
CA GLN A 148 -5.95 -3.79 -11.00
C GLN A 148 -6.78 -2.55 -11.27
N THR A 149 -6.54 -1.93 -12.43
CA THR A 149 -7.34 -0.83 -12.95
C THR A 149 -8.35 -1.33 -13.97
N MET A 150 -9.49 -0.64 -14.08
CA MET A 150 -10.47 -0.88 -15.15
C MET A 150 -10.02 -0.32 -16.51
N ASN A 151 -9.15 0.69 -16.49
CA ASN A 151 -8.57 1.38 -17.63
C ASN A 151 -7.07 1.60 -17.38
N ASP A 152 -6.43 2.57 -18.01
CA ASP A 152 -4.98 2.79 -17.88
C ASP A 152 -4.60 3.55 -16.60
N THR A 153 -5.55 4.24 -15.96
CA THR A 153 -5.30 5.10 -14.78
C THR A 153 -5.91 4.56 -13.50
N TRP A 154 -5.22 4.79 -12.35
CA TRP A 154 -5.74 4.43 -11.03
C TRP A 154 -6.89 5.36 -10.57
N GLY A 155 -6.85 6.62 -10.96
CA GLY A 155 -7.88 7.59 -10.63
C GLY A 155 -8.84 7.84 -11.81
N TYR A 156 -9.92 8.56 -11.53
CA TYR A 156 -10.83 9.01 -12.60
C TYR A 156 -10.12 9.98 -13.55
N ASN A 157 -10.06 9.62 -14.82
CA ASN A 157 -9.56 10.48 -15.89
C ASN A 157 -10.58 10.49 -17.05
N ILE A 158 -11.20 11.64 -17.27
CA ILE A 158 -12.25 11.80 -18.29
C ILE A 158 -11.76 11.52 -19.72
N THR A 159 -10.46 11.62 -19.97
CA THR A 159 -9.85 11.38 -21.29
C THR A 159 -9.41 9.93 -21.49
N ASP A 160 -9.27 9.16 -20.42
CA ASP A 160 -8.92 7.74 -20.48
C ASP A 160 -10.16 6.92 -20.84
N LYS A 161 -10.19 6.43 -22.07
CA LYS A 161 -11.28 5.62 -22.62
C LYS A 161 -10.86 4.19 -22.93
N ASN A 162 -9.62 3.83 -22.57
CA ASN A 162 -9.06 2.50 -22.84
C ASN A 162 -9.49 1.50 -21.75
N TYR A 163 -10.79 1.22 -21.67
CA TYR A 163 -11.33 0.28 -20.69
C TYR A 163 -11.06 -1.17 -21.10
N LYS A 164 -10.69 -1.99 -20.12
CA LYS A 164 -10.67 -3.45 -20.28
C LYS A 164 -12.05 -3.94 -20.63
N SER A 165 -12.13 -4.90 -21.55
CA SER A 165 -13.38 -5.58 -21.88
C SER A 165 -13.89 -6.43 -20.71
N ALA A 166 -15.18 -6.76 -20.70
CA ALA A 166 -15.75 -7.66 -19.70
C ALA A 166 -15.03 -9.03 -19.71
N ASP A 167 -14.67 -9.56 -20.88
CA ASP A 167 -13.96 -10.82 -21.03
C ASP A 167 -12.56 -10.77 -20.41
N GLU A 168 -11.83 -9.67 -20.59
CA GLU A 168 -10.52 -9.48 -19.96
C GLU A 168 -10.63 -9.44 -18.43
N ILE A 169 -11.63 -8.73 -17.90
CA ILE A 169 -11.86 -8.65 -16.45
C ILE A 169 -12.23 -10.01 -15.89
N VAL A 170 -13.13 -10.75 -16.55
CA VAL A 170 -13.53 -12.10 -16.12
C VAL A 170 -12.34 -13.05 -16.14
N ARG A 171 -11.52 -13.04 -17.20
CA ARG A 171 -10.30 -13.86 -17.29
C ARG A 171 -9.32 -13.53 -16.16
N LEU A 172 -9.12 -12.24 -15.87
CA LEU A 172 -8.27 -11.79 -14.79
C LEU A 172 -8.76 -12.33 -13.44
N LEU A 173 -10.04 -12.16 -13.13
CA LEU A 173 -10.64 -12.65 -11.88
C LEU A 173 -10.49 -14.17 -11.74
N VAL A 174 -10.78 -14.93 -12.80
CA VAL A 174 -10.63 -16.40 -12.78
C VAL A 174 -9.18 -16.81 -12.60
N SER A 175 -8.24 -16.16 -13.31
CA SER A 175 -6.81 -16.49 -13.20
C SER A 175 -6.20 -16.11 -11.85
N THR A 176 -6.80 -15.16 -11.13
CA THR A 176 -6.33 -14.76 -9.80
C THR A 176 -6.91 -15.66 -8.71
N ALA A 177 -8.14 -16.19 -8.91
CA ALA A 177 -8.81 -17.03 -7.92
C ALA A 177 -8.42 -18.52 -8.04
N GLY A 178 -7.85 -18.95 -9.15
CA GLY A 178 -7.50 -20.35 -9.44
C GLY A 178 -6.05 -20.63 -9.44
#